data_1af0534e0fa1172baa6f6a84beae59c1
#
_entry.id   1af0534e0fa1172baa6f6a84beae59c1
#
_cell.length_a   1.000
_cell.length_b   1.000
_cell.length_c   1.000
_cell.angle_alpha   90.00
_cell.angle_beta   90.00
_cell.angle_gamma   90.00
#
_symmetry.space_group_name_H-M   'P 1'
#
loop_
_entity.id
_entity.type
_entity.pdbx_description
1 polymer ?
#
loop_
_entity_poly.entity_id
_entity_poly.type
_entity_poly.pdbx_seq_one_letter_code
_entity_poly.pdbx_strand_id
1 'polypeptide(L)'
;MNKTKQKFFNDYLEIITFFVFLLTLLVIYVPSLIWEEEDMYKSESRSRMQALYNVENFHNILIGKYEEDGLKAVTLVNAVRDSVMADSTFLGDQSIKLNGEEFLVNVPRGFDVEYDTTFGQRRVAKETIVDTTVTVVMLSEDTGLEDTLYVQKRNLFEIQEDPLFLSVVKETTFERVETISYFDRRFRKETSPYNFVFLPDASQLVCPLTGDPYIIEINEEANSVRVSSPIRSYRDNRYGFFSLKTRSHGYIIDGTRSWDN
;
A
#
# COMPACT_ATOMS: atom_id res chain seq x y z
N MET A 1 -59.65 15.50 29.07
CA MET A 1 -59.06 15.10 27.77
C MET A 1 -59.58 13.72 27.42
N ASN A 2 -60.20 13.52 26.23
CA ASN A 2 -60.82 12.21 25.86
C ASN A 2 -59.76 11.12 25.79
N LYS A 3 -60.00 9.95 26.37
CA LYS A 3 -59.07 8.79 26.38
C LYS A 3 -58.54 8.44 25.00
N THR A 4 -59.33 8.65 23.94
CA THR A 4 -58.95 8.42 22.54
C THR A 4 -57.90 9.43 22.05
N LYS A 5 -58.00 10.69 22.43
CA LYS A 5 -57.00 11.74 22.07
C LYS A 5 -55.69 11.53 22.80
N GLN A 6 -55.74 10.98 24.03
CA GLN A 6 -54.53 10.68 24.82
C GLN A 6 -53.78 9.47 24.26
N LYS A 7 -54.51 8.46 23.78
CA LYS A 7 -53.90 7.29 23.13
C LYS A 7 -53.20 7.71 21.82
N PHE A 8 -53.88 8.48 20.96
CA PHE A 8 -53.35 8.97 19.72
C PHE A 8 -52.09 9.84 19.94
N PHE A 9 -52.07 10.65 20.96
CA PHE A 9 -50.92 11.47 21.32
C PHE A 9 -49.74 10.65 21.79
N ASN A 10 -49.95 9.56 22.57
CA ASN A 10 -48.90 8.68 22.98
C ASN A 10 -48.31 7.88 21.82
N ASP A 11 -49.14 7.33 20.94
CA ASP A 11 -48.70 6.62 19.72
C ASP A 11 -47.85 7.55 18.82
N TYR A 12 -48.21 8.81 18.71
CA TYR A 12 -47.46 9.82 17.96
C TYR A 12 -46.08 10.13 18.62
N LEU A 13 -46.04 10.23 19.95
CA LEU A 13 -44.84 10.42 20.70
C LEU A 13 -43.86 9.22 20.56
N GLU A 14 -44.39 8.00 20.56
CA GLU A 14 -43.59 6.79 20.36
C GLU A 14 -42.93 6.79 18.98
N ILE A 15 -43.67 7.14 17.95
CA ILE A 15 -43.16 7.26 16.58
C ILE A 15 -42.07 8.33 16.49
N ILE A 16 -42.29 9.51 17.07
CA ILE A 16 -41.27 10.58 17.11
C ILE A 16 -40.03 10.11 17.86
N THR A 17 -40.18 9.48 18.99
CA THR A 17 -39.06 8.98 19.81
C THR A 17 -38.22 7.99 19.01
N PHE A 18 -38.89 7.09 18.27
CA PHE A 18 -38.21 6.14 17.39
C PHE A 18 -37.41 6.84 16.27
N PHE A 19 -38.00 7.86 15.62
CA PHE A 19 -37.30 8.63 14.59
C PHE A 19 -36.13 9.44 15.16
N VAL A 20 -36.26 10.03 16.33
CA VAL A 20 -35.20 10.76 17.02
C VAL A 20 -34.07 9.80 17.38
N PHE A 21 -34.38 8.60 17.86
CA PHE A 21 -33.39 7.57 18.14
C PHE A 21 -32.61 7.16 16.88
N LEU A 22 -33.30 6.87 15.77
CA LEU A 22 -32.68 6.57 14.49
C LEU A 22 -31.78 7.72 13.99
N LEU A 23 -32.25 8.94 14.10
CA LEU A 23 -31.49 10.13 13.72
C LEU A 23 -30.26 10.32 14.58
N THR A 24 -30.34 10.03 15.88
CA THR A 24 -29.21 10.07 16.79
C THR A 24 -28.15 9.05 16.40
N LEU A 25 -28.53 7.81 16.08
CA LEU A 25 -27.60 6.79 15.59
C LEU A 25 -26.90 7.24 14.29
N LEU A 26 -27.65 7.84 13.36
CA LEU A 26 -27.10 8.32 12.10
C LEU A 26 -26.09 9.47 12.32
N VAL A 27 -26.41 10.42 13.21
CA VAL A 27 -25.52 11.55 13.54
C VAL A 27 -24.24 11.11 14.25
N ILE A 28 -24.25 10.02 14.99
CA ILE A 28 -23.06 9.47 15.64
C ILE A 28 -22.23 8.64 14.66
N TYR A 29 -22.87 7.75 13.91
CA TYR A 29 -22.18 6.74 13.10
C TYR A 29 -21.57 7.32 11.82
N VAL A 30 -22.29 8.20 11.09
CA VAL A 30 -21.82 8.74 9.81
C VAL A 30 -20.57 9.62 9.96
N PRO A 31 -20.50 10.57 10.91
CA PRO A 31 -19.26 11.32 11.12
C PRO A 31 -18.06 10.46 11.52
N SER A 32 -18.28 9.42 12.32
CA SER A 32 -17.20 8.50 12.71
C SER A 32 -16.56 7.83 11.50
N LEU A 33 -17.36 7.31 10.56
CA LEU A 33 -16.86 6.72 9.32
C LEU A 33 -16.10 7.72 8.44
N ILE A 34 -16.57 8.97 8.37
CA ILE A 34 -15.91 10.02 7.60
C ILE A 34 -14.56 10.37 8.21
N TRP A 35 -14.47 10.47 9.53
CA TRP A 35 -13.21 10.76 10.22
C TRP A 35 -12.19 9.65 10.08
N GLU A 36 -12.62 8.39 10.15
CA GLU A 36 -11.74 7.25 9.91
C GLU A 36 -11.18 7.26 8.47
N GLU A 37 -12.03 7.56 7.48
CA GLU A 37 -11.61 7.68 6.08
C GLU A 37 -10.65 8.87 5.90
N GLU A 38 -10.92 10.03 6.52
CA GLU A 38 -10.04 11.20 6.49
C GLU A 38 -8.67 10.89 7.10
N ASP A 39 -8.65 10.25 8.26
CA ASP A 39 -7.42 9.88 8.94
C ASP A 39 -6.60 8.87 8.14
N MET A 40 -7.26 7.94 7.44
CA MET A 40 -6.60 7.00 6.54
C MET A 40 -5.90 7.74 5.39
N TYR A 41 -6.63 8.58 4.63
CA TYR A 41 -6.03 9.34 3.52
C TYR A 41 -4.93 10.29 3.99
N LYS A 42 -5.12 10.92 5.13
CA LYS A 42 -4.13 11.82 5.72
C LYS A 42 -2.87 11.09 6.15
N SER A 43 -3.01 9.94 6.78
CA SER A 43 -1.88 9.10 7.19
C SER A 43 -1.12 8.56 5.97
N GLU A 44 -1.83 8.05 4.96
CA GLU A 44 -1.22 7.58 3.72
C GLU A 44 -0.49 8.71 2.98
N SER A 45 -1.14 9.87 2.82
CA SER A 45 -0.53 11.03 2.17
C SER A 45 0.74 11.51 2.87
N ARG A 46 0.73 11.58 4.21
CA ARG A 46 1.91 11.94 5.02
C ARG A 46 3.06 10.96 4.84
N SER A 47 2.75 9.68 4.78
CA SER A 47 3.76 8.64 4.57
C SER A 47 4.33 8.69 3.15
N ARG A 48 3.51 8.98 2.13
CA ARG A 48 3.98 9.20 0.76
C ARG A 48 4.87 10.46 0.65
N MET A 49 4.49 11.57 1.29
CA MET A 49 5.34 12.77 1.37
C MET A 49 6.68 12.46 2.06
N GLN A 50 6.68 11.65 3.11
CA GLN A 50 7.92 11.23 3.77
C GLN A 50 8.80 10.38 2.86
N ALA A 51 8.21 9.45 2.11
CA ALA A 51 8.95 8.65 1.13
C ALA A 51 9.57 9.52 0.05
N LEU A 52 8.81 10.48 -0.50
CA LEU A 52 9.29 11.43 -1.51
C LEU A 52 10.40 12.33 -0.95
N TYR A 53 10.25 12.86 0.26
CA TYR A 53 11.30 13.63 0.93
C TYR A 53 12.58 12.79 1.11
N ASN A 54 12.46 11.52 1.48
CA ASN A 54 13.61 10.65 1.61
C ASN A 54 14.28 10.39 0.24
N VAL A 55 13.49 10.24 -0.84
CA VAL A 55 14.04 10.12 -2.21
C VAL A 55 14.83 11.36 -2.59
N GLU A 56 14.31 12.56 -2.31
CA GLU A 56 15.02 13.81 -2.58
C GLU A 56 16.35 13.90 -1.82
N ASN A 57 16.39 13.43 -0.58
CA ASN A 57 17.63 13.34 0.18
C ASN A 57 18.63 12.37 -0.45
N PHE A 58 18.17 11.19 -0.90
CA PHE A 58 19.05 10.26 -1.63
C PHE A 58 19.53 10.85 -2.94
N HIS A 59 18.67 11.58 -3.69
CA HIS A 59 19.05 12.27 -4.91
C HIS A 59 20.13 13.32 -4.62
N ASN A 60 19.97 14.10 -3.56
CA ASN A 60 20.96 15.09 -3.15
C ASN A 60 22.30 14.43 -2.72
N ILE A 61 22.27 13.29 -2.05
CA ILE A 61 23.48 12.53 -1.70
C ILE A 61 24.22 12.06 -2.97
N LEU A 62 23.49 11.62 -3.99
CA LEU A 62 24.06 11.07 -5.22
C LEU A 62 24.60 12.13 -6.19
N ILE A 63 23.90 13.27 -6.32
CA ILE A 63 24.20 14.32 -7.35
C ILE A 63 24.68 15.62 -6.70
N GLY A 64 24.40 15.84 -5.42
CA GLY A 64 24.72 17.09 -4.71
C GLY A 64 23.66 18.18 -4.85
N LYS A 65 22.49 17.87 -5.40
CA LYS A 65 21.34 18.78 -5.54
C LYS A 65 20.01 18.04 -5.46
N TYR A 66 18.97 18.74 -5.08
CA TYR A 66 17.60 18.27 -5.15
C TYR A 66 17.03 18.34 -6.57
N GLU A 67 15.96 17.59 -6.85
CA GLU A 67 15.29 17.57 -8.16
C GLU A 67 13.82 17.99 -8.00
N GLU A 68 13.35 18.92 -8.84
CA GLU A 68 11.94 19.35 -8.82
C GLU A 68 10.98 18.29 -9.35
N ASP A 69 11.47 17.44 -10.27
CA ASP A 69 10.71 16.34 -10.83
C ASP A 69 10.91 15.08 -9.98
N GLY A 70 9.95 14.84 -9.06
CA GLY A 70 9.96 13.66 -8.20
C GLY A 70 10.04 12.34 -8.96
N LEU A 71 9.56 12.26 -10.23
CA LEU A 71 9.68 11.05 -11.03
C LEU A 71 11.12 10.80 -11.48
N LYS A 72 11.84 11.86 -11.86
CA LYS A 72 13.27 11.76 -12.20
C LYS A 72 14.07 11.35 -10.97
N ALA A 73 13.82 11.98 -9.81
CA ALA A 73 14.48 11.65 -8.58
C ALA A 73 14.28 10.16 -8.20
N VAL A 74 13.04 9.68 -8.20
CA VAL A 74 12.70 8.27 -7.91
C VAL A 74 13.39 7.32 -8.89
N THR A 75 13.35 7.65 -10.20
CA THR A 75 13.92 6.79 -11.24
C THR A 75 15.43 6.66 -11.08
N LEU A 76 16.12 7.76 -10.81
CA LEU A 76 17.56 7.76 -10.60
C LEU A 76 17.96 6.99 -9.34
N VAL A 77 17.34 7.30 -8.21
CA VAL A 77 17.63 6.65 -6.91
C VAL A 77 17.43 5.14 -7.00
N ASN A 78 16.36 4.69 -7.65
CA ASN A 78 16.09 3.27 -7.85
C ASN A 78 17.11 2.62 -8.79
N ALA A 79 17.49 3.30 -9.88
CA ALA A 79 18.48 2.78 -10.83
C ALA A 79 19.86 2.62 -10.17
N VAL A 80 20.27 3.58 -9.33
CA VAL A 80 21.52 3.46 -8.55
C VAL A 80 21.43 2.29 -7.60
N ARG A 81 20.33 2.16 -6.86
CA ARG A 81 20.11 1.04 -5.94
C ARG A 81 20.19 -0.31 -6.66
N ASP A 82 19.53 -0.45 -7.81
CA ASP A 82 19.56 -1.68 -8.59
C ASP A 82 20.96 -1.98 -9.15
N SER A 83 21.71 -0.93 -9.54
CA SER A 83 23.11 -1.08 -9.98
C SER A 83 24.01 -1.57 -8.86
N VAL A 84 23.92 -1.01 -7.65
CA VAL A 84 24.67 -1.47 -6.46
C VAL A 84 24.30 -2.89 -6.09
N MET A 85 23.02 -3.27 -6.21
CA MET A 85 22.58 -4.65 -5.94
C MET A 85 23.08 -5.64 -6.99
N ALA A 86 23.23 -5.21 -8.24
CA ALA A 86 23.78 -6.05 -9.32
C ALA A 86 25.30 -6.18 -9.25
N ASP A 87 25.98 -5.11 -8.87
CA ASP A 87 27.43 -5.02 -8.76
C ASP A 87 27.85 -4.26 -7.50
N SER A 88 28.32 -4.97 -6.49
CA SER A 88 28.78 -4.39 -5.22
C SER A 88 30.02 -3.47 -5.36
N THR A 89 30.65 -3.45 -6.53
CA THR A 89 31.78 -2.53 -6.83
C THR A 89 31.31 -1.21 -7.43
N PHE A 90 30.00 -1.06 -7.70
CA PHE A 90 29.39 0.17 -8.20
C PHE A 90 29.31 1.25 -7.11
N LEU A 91 30.48 1.82 -6.78
CA LEU A 91 30.67 2.79 -5.70
C LEU A 91 31.53 3.97 -6.19
N GLY A 92 31.45 5.11 -5.49
CA GLY A 92 32.15 6.34 -5.86
C GLY A 92 31.55 7.01 -7.09
N ASP A 93 32.38 7.67 -7.89
CA ASP A 93 31.94 8.37 -9.09
C ASP A 93 31.60 7.37 -10.20
N GLN A 94 30.35 7.36 -10.59
CA GLN A 94 29.77 6.44 -11.57
C GLN A 94 28.92 7.23 -12.59
N SER A 95 28.63 6.60 -13.73
CA SER A 95 27.74 7.14 -14.75
C SER A 95 26.59 6.18 -14.98
N ILE A 96 25.38 6.72 -15.00
CA ILE A 96 24.14 5.97 -15.28
C ILE A 96 23.41 6.62 -16.45
N LYS A 97 22.99 5.79 -17.42
CA LYS A 97 22.15 6.24 -18.53
C LYS A 97 20.69 5.89 -18.28
N LEU A 98 19.84 6.91 -18.19
CA LEU A 98 18.40 6.76 -17.98
C LEU A 98 17.65 7.58 -19.03
N ASN A 99 16.73 6.96 -19.74
CA ASN A 99 15.89 7.62 -20.76
C ASN A 99 16.67 8.42 -21.81
N GLY A 100 17.93 8.01 -22.09
CA GLY A 100 18.79 8.68 -23.06
C GLY A 100 19.66 9.82 -22.49
N GLU A 101 19.47 10.20 -21.23
CA GLU A 101 20.29 11.15 -20.49
C GLU A 101 21.37 10.41 -19.67
N GLU A 102 22.54 11.00 -19.54
CA GLU A 102 23.64 10.48 -18.74
C GLU A 102 23.75 11.27 -17.43
N PHE A 103 23.66 10.54 -16.31
CA PHE A 103 23.79 11.11 -14.98
C PHE A 103 25.11 10.69 -14.36
N LEU A 104 25.88 11.67 -13.89
CA LEU A 104 27.05 11.44 -13.06
C LEU A 104 26.59 11.40 -11.61
N VAL A 105 26.85 10.28 -10.93
CA VAL A 105 26.45 10.04 -9.55
C VAL A 105 27.65 9.67 -8.70
N ASN A 106 27.69 10.14 -7.46
CA ASN A 106 28.67 9.70 -6.49
C ASN A 106 27.99 8.76 -5.48
N VAL A 107 28.26 7.48 -5.58
CA VAL A 107 27.60 6.43 -4.76
C VAL A 107 28.39 6.18 -3.49
N PRO A 108 27.88 6.58 -2.31
CA PRO A 108 28.57 6.34 -1.05
C PRO A 108 28.56 4.87 -0.65
N ARG A 109 29.53 4.46 0.18
CA ARG A 109 29.54 3.12 0.77
C ARG A 109 28.36 2.95 1.71
N GLY A 110 27.66 1.82 1.58
CA GLY A 110 26.49 1.51 2.41
C GLY A 110 25.19 2.16 1.94
N PHE A 111 25.19 2.73 0.73
CA PHE A 111 23.99 3.31 0.10
C PHE A 111 22.81 2.33 0.07
N ASP A 112 23.07 1.09 -0.31
CA ASP A 112 22.09 -0.01 -0.34
C ASP A 112 21.49 -0.29 1.04
N VAL A 113 22.31 -0.31 2.07
CA VAL A 113 21.88 -0.55 3.47
C VAL A 113 21.02 0.64 3.96
N GLU A 114 21.44 1.86 3.68
CA GLU A 114 20.70 3.07 4.07
C GLU A 114 19.35 3.16 3.34
N TYR A 115 19.36 2.89 2.02
CA TYR A 115 18.16 2.80 1.21
C TYR A 115 17.19 1.75 1.77
N ASP A 116 17.65 0.53 1.97
CA ASP A 116 16.83 -0.58 2.46
C ASP A 116 16.30 -0.32 3.89
N THR A 117 17.08 0.38 4.73
CA THR A 117 16.63 0.78 6.07
C THR A 117 15.56 1.86 6.00
N THR A 118 15.65 2.77 5.04
CA THR A 118 14.74 3.92 4.91
C THR A 118 13.39 3.51 4.30
N PHE A 119 13.42 2.70 3.22
CA PHE A 119 12.20 2.36 2.46
C PHE A 119 11.65 0.96 2.79
N GLY A 120 12.40 0.14 3.50
CA GLY A 120 12.12 -1.26 3.73
C GLY A 120 12.71 -2.14 2.62
N GLN A 121 13.16 -3.32 3.02
CA GLN A 121 13.84 -4.24 2.12
C GLN A 121 12.85 -5.07 1.31
N ARG A 122 12.86 -4.89 -0.02
CA ARG A 122 12.26 -5.86 -0.94
C ARG A 122 13.27 -6.97 -1.21
N ARG A 123 13.00 -8.15 -0.69
CA ARG A 123 13.79 -9.34 -1.00
C ARG A 123 13.20 -10.10 -2.15
N VAL A 124 14.04 -10.50 -3.07
CA VAL A 124 13.71 -11.43 -4.12
C VAL A 124 14.46 -12.72 -3.81
N ALA A 125 13.73 -13.77 -3.48
CA ALA A 125 14.29 -15.08 -3.23
C ALA A 125 13.81 -16.06 -4.30
N LYS A 126 14.70 -16.93 -4.72
CA LYS A 126 14.33 -18.11 -5.51
C LYS A 126 14.02 -19.21 -4.52
N GLU A 127 12.76 -19.58 -4.45
CA GLU A 127 12.34 -20.69 -3.60
C GLU A 127 11.98 -21.90 -4.46
N THR A 128 12.46 -23.06 -4.06
CA THR A 128 12.05 -24.31 -4.69
C THR A 128 10.75 -24.73 -4.05
N ILE A 129 9.67 -24.63 -4.84
CA ILE A 129 8.36 -25.09 -4.41
C ILE A 129 8.22 -26.55 -4.84
N VAL A 130 7.99 -27.38 -3.85
CA VAL A 130 7.69 -28.79 -4.08
C VAL A 130 6.18 -28.96 -4.11
N ASP A 131 5.65 -29.23 -5.30
CA ASP A 131 4.23 -29.50 -5.47
C ASP A 131 4.02 -30.98 -5.76
N THR A 132 3.10 -31.60 -5.06
CA THR A 132 2.82 -33.03 -5.19
C THR A 132 1.43 -33.19 -5.77
N THR A 133 1.37 -33.79 -6.96
CA THR A 133 0.13 -34.18 -7.63
C THR A 133 -0.13 -35.66 -7.39
N VAL A 134 -1.34 -35.98 -6.99
CA VAL A 134 -1.80 -37.34 -6.76
C VAL A 134 -2.77 -37.74 -7.87
N THR A 135 -2.53 -38.88 -8.46
CA THR A 135 -3.45 -39.49 -9.43
C THR A 135 -4.43 -40.35 -8.65
N VAL A 136 -5.70 -40.00 -8.71
CA VAL A 136 -6.79 -40.73 -8.04
C VAL A 136 -7.74 -41.33 -9.09
N VAL A 137 -8.34 -42.46 -8.76
CA VAL A 137 -9.40 -43.06 -9.53
C VAL A 137 -10.72 -42.81 -8.83
N MET A 138 -11.68 -42.29 -9.58
CA MET A 138 -13.04 -42.02 -9.13
C MET A 138 -14.05 -42.69 -10.06
N LEU A 139 -15.23 -42.99 -9.56
CA LEU A 139 -16.37 -43.42 -10.40
C LEU A 139 -17.02 -42.17 -11.02
N SER A 140 -17.21 -42.21 -12.34
CA SER A 140 -17.98 -41.18 -13.04
C SER A 140 -19.46 -41.30 -12.70
N GLU A 141 -20.08 -40.21 -12.26
CA GLU A 141 -21.52 -40.17 -11.94
C GLU A 141 -22.40 -40.51 -13.15
N ASP A 142 -21.97 -40.07 -14.35
CA ASP A 142 -22.77 -40.22 -15.57
C ASP A 142 -22.69 -41.63 -16.20
N THR A 143 -21.53 -42.27 -16.13
CA THR A 143 -21.25 -43.51 -16.85
C THR A 143 -21.05 -44.72 -15.93
N GLY A 144 -20.81 -44.50 -14.65
CA GLY A 144 -20.46 -45.56 -13.69
C GLY A 144 -19.12 -46.27 -13.99
N LEU A 145 -18.29 -45.66 -14.86
CA LEU A 145 -16.97 -46.20 -15.22
C LEU A 145 -15.89 -45.49 -14.38
N GLU A 146 -14.77 -46.20 -14.24
CA GLU A 146 -13.60 -45.64 -13.58
C GLU A 146 -12.99 -44.50 -14.43
N ASP A 147 -12.78 -43.33 -13.82
CA ASP A 147 -12.10 -42.19 -14.42
C ASP A 147 -10.90 -41.77 -13.56
N THR A 148 -9.89 -41.19 -14.21
CA THR A 148 -8.62 -40.82 -13.59
C THR A 148 -8.51 -39.29 -13.45
N LEU A 149 -8.43 -38.80 -12.20
CA LEU A 149 -8.31 -37.39 -11.89
C LEU A 149 -6.93 -37.07 -11.32
N TYR A 150 -6.37 -35.91 -11.70
CA TYR A 150 -5.13 -35.39 -11.15
C TYR A 150 -5.42 -34.30 -10.13
N VAL A 151 -5.03 -34.54 -8.89
CA VAL A 151 -5.36 -33.68 -7.76
C VAL A 151 -4.11 -33.25 -7.02
N GLN A 152 -4.08 -32.01 -6.54
CA GLN A 152 -3.00 -31.58 -5.65
C GLN A 152 -3.12 -32.30 -4.30
N LYS A 153 -2.01 -32.76 -3.75
CA LYS A 153 -2.00 -33.52 -2.48
C LYS A 153 -2.72 -32.81 -1.33
N ARG A 154 -2.67 -31.48 -1.29
CA ARG A 154 -3.39 -30.69 -0.29
C ARG A 154 -4.92 -30.83 -0.32
N ASN A 155 -5.48 -31.12 -1.49
CA ASN A 155 -6.92 -31.30 -1.72
C ASN A 155 -7.34 -32.78 -1.66
N LEU A 156 -6.38 -33.68 -1.45
CA LEU A 156 -6.66 -35.15 -1.45
C LEU A 156 -7.65 -35.55 -0.36
N PHE A 157 -7.60 -34.89 0.79
CA PHE A 157 -8.49 -35.20 1.93
C PHE A 157 -9.96 -34.94 1.57
N GLU A 158 -10.25 -33.84 0.91
CA GLU A 158 -11.63 -33.49 0.47
C GLU A 158 -12.16 -34.49 -0.55
N ILE A 159 -11.28 -35.00 -1.43
CA ILE A 159 -11.67 -35.98 -2.47
C ILE A 159 -11.81 -37.38 -1.87
N GLN A 160 -11.06 -37.73 -0.85
CA GLN A 160 -11.21 -39.01 -0.16
C GLN A 160 -12.52 -39.14 0.62
N GLU A 161 -13.16 -38.03 0.99
CA GLU A 161 -14.50 -38.00 1.60
C GLU A 161 -15.63 -38.19 0.57
N ASP A 162 -15.33 -38.08 -0.72
CA ASP A 162 -16.32 -38.28 -1.79
C ASP A 162 -16.70 -39.77 -1.91
N PRO A 163 -17.98 -40.10 -1.91
CA PRO A 163 -18.46 -41.51 -2.05
C PRO A 163 -18.03 -42.16 -3.38
N LEU A 164 -17.65 -41.37 -4.39
CA LEU A 164 -17.21 -41.85 -5.68
C LEU A 164 -15.70 -42.13 -5.75
N PHE A 165 -14.96 -41.82 -4.70
CA PHE A 165 -13.53 -42.08 -4.59
C PHE A 165 -13.25 -43.58 -4.47
N LEU A 166 -12.34 -44.10 -5.33
CA LEU A 166 -11.96 -45.50 -5.30
C LEU A 166 -10.56 -45.73 -4.69
N SER A 167 -9.56 -45.09 -5.28
CA SER A 167 -8.18 -45.29 -4.82
C SER A 167 -7.21 -44.24 -5.32
N VAL A 168 -6.04 -44.18 -4.63
CA VAL A 168 -4.86 -43.43 -5.09
C VAL A 168 -3.98 -44.36 -5.91
N VAL A 169 -3.65 -43.99 -7.13
CA VAL A 169 -2.82 -44.80 -8.04
C VAL A 169 -1.36 -44.41 -7.96
N LYS A 170 -1.10 -43.12 -7.98
CA LYS A 170 0.28 -42.62 -8.08
C LYS A 170 0.42 -41.25 -7.41
N GLU A 171 1.52 -41.04 -6.74
CA GLU A 171 1.96 -39.74 -6.26
C GLU A 171 3.16 -39.29 -7.11
N THR A 172 3.12 -38.07 -7.64
CA THR A 172 4.19 -37.50 -8.46
C THR A 172 4.55 -36.13 -7.90
N THR A 173 5.80 -35.97 -7.52
CA THR A 173 6.34 -34.72 -6.98
C THR A 173 7.07 -33.95 -8.07
N PHE A 174 6.73 -32.67 -8.19
CA PHE A 174 7.35 -31.74 -9.12
C PHE A 174 8.06 -30.65 -8.29
N GLU A 175 9.28 -30.41 -8.64
CA GLU A 175 10.05 -29.28 -8.11
C GLU A 175 10.04 -28.16 -9.15
N ARG A 176 9.61 -26.98 -8.77
CA ARG A 176 9.72 -25.77 -9.58
C ARG A 176 10.38 -24.65 -8.77
N VAL A 177 11.22 -23.90 -9.44
CA VAL A 177 11.85 -22.72 -8.84
C VAL A 177 10.99 -21.50 -9.15
N GLU A 178 10.39 -20.92 -8.13
CA GLU A 178 9.66 -19.65 -8.26
C GLU A 178 10.47 -18.49 -7.69
N THR A 179 10.39 -17.35 -8.37
CA THR A 179 10.96 -16.11 -7.86
C THR A 179 9.88 -15.41 -7.05
N ILE A 180 10.04 -15.41 -5.72
CA ILE A 180 9.09 -14.80 -4.79
C ILE A 180 9.66 -13.47 -4.33
N SER A 181 8.86 -12.41 -4.48
CA SER A 181 9.18 -11.07 -3.97
C SER A 181 8.40 -10.83 -2.68
N TYR A 182 9.10 -10.54 -1.59
CA TYR A 182 8.46 -10.24 -0.31
C TYR A 182 9.17 -9.11 0.40
N PHE A 183 8.41 -8.41 1.28
CA PHE A 183 8.98 -7.40 2.16
C PHE A 183 9.45 -8.03 3.46
N ASP A 184 10.67 -7.71 3.85
CA ASP A 184 11.14 -8.07 5.17
C ASP A 184 10.46 -7.17 6.21
N ARG A 185 9.55 -7.77 6.99
CA ARG A 185 8.76 -7.07 8.02
C ARG A 185 9.63 -6.43 9.11
N ARG A 186 10.88 -6.86 9.26
CA ARG A 186 11.80 -6.30 10.25
C ARG A 186 12.15 -4.84 9.98
N PHE A 187 12.05 -4.42 8.72
CA PHE A 187 12.31 -3.04 8.29
C PHE A 187 11.04 -2.19 8.16
N ARG A 188 9.87 -2.79 8.40
CA ARG A 188 8.63 -2.04 8.41
C ARG A 188 8.65 -1.11 9.63
N LYS A 189 8.91 0.19 9.42
CA LYS A 189 8.58 1.19 10.41
C LYS A 189 7.07 1.19 10.58
N GLU A 190 6.58 0.83 11.77
CA GLU A 190 5.17 1.00 12.15
C GLU A 190 4.87 2.50 12.31
N THR A 191 5.01 3.26 11.23
CA THR A 191 4.78 4.71 11.24
C THR A 191 3.33 5.06 10.94
N SER A 192 2.54 4.09 10.49
CA SER A 192 1.13 4.27 10.19
C SER A 192 0.30 3.13 10.79
N PRO A 193 -0.80 3.44 11.48
CA PRO A 193 -1.74 2.43 11.98
C PRO A 193 -2.37 1.61 10.85
N TYR A 194 -2.32 2.11 9.61
CA TYR A 194 -2.88 1.45 8.42
C TYR A 194 -1.90 0.55 7.67
N ASN A 195 -0.67 0.35 8.19
CA ASN A 195 0.34 -0.56 7.60
C ASN A 195 0.68 -0.29 6.13
N PHE A 196 0.74 0.97 5.70
CA PHE A 196 1.17 1.31 4.35
C PHE A 196 2.65 0.95 4.15
N VAL A 197 2.94 0.33 3.01
CA VAL A 197 4.31 0.04 2.56
C VAL A 197 4.69 1.07 1.51
N PHE A 198 5.71 1.87 1.81
CA PHE A 198 6.16 2.95 0.94
C PHE A 198 7.48 2.55 0.30
N LEU A 199 7.39 2.03 -0.91
CA LEU A 199 8.51 1.98 -1.82
C LEU A 199 8.55 3.28 -2.61
N PRO A 200 9.74 3.80 -2.95
CA PRO A 200 9.85 4.89 -3.88
C PRO A 200 9.44 4.41 -5.28
N ASP A 201 8.18 4.64 -5.61
CA ASP A 201 7.54 4.24 -6.86
C ASP A 201 6.76 5.45 -7.41
N ALA A 202 6.63 5.52 -8.71
CA ALA A 202 5.87 6.55 -9.41
C ALA A 202 4.41 6.69 -8.92
N SER A 203 3.79 5.58 -8.53
CA SER A 203 2.42 5.59 -7.97
C SER A 203 2.29 6.34 -6.64
N GLN A 204 3.40 6.54 -5.92
CA GLN A 204 3.43 7.22 -4.64
C GLN A 204 3.70 8.72 -4.73
N LEU A 205 3.97 9.23 -5.94
CA LEU A 205 4.21 10.65 -6.17
C LEU A 205 2.94 11.50 -6.17
N VAL A 206 1.78 10.85 -6.08
CA VAL A 206 0.47 11.52 -6.12
C VAL A 206 -0.29 11.36 -4.81
N CYS A 207 -1.05 12.39 -4.47
CA CYS A 207 -1.91 12.38 -3.29
C CYS A 207 -3.03 11.32 -3.44
N PRO A 208 -3.24 10.44 -2.48
CA PRO A 208 -4.24 9.38 -2.58
C PRO A 208 -5.69 9.91 -2.60
N LEU A 209 -5.90 11.15 -2.13
CA LEU A 209 -7.23 11.74 -2.07
C LEU A 209 -7.61 12.47 -3.37
N THR A 210 -6.66 13.21 -3.98
CA THR A 210 -6.94 14.05 -5.16
C THR A 210 -6.36 13.49 -6.44
N GLY A 211 -5.36 12.60 -6.36
CA GLY A 211 -4.61 12.13 -7.52
C GLY A 211 -3.61 13.14 -8.08
N ASP A 212 -3.51 14.33 -7.48
CA ASP A 212 -2.56 15.35 -7.90
C ASP A 212 -1.15 15.06 -7.38
N PRO A 213 -0.08 15.45 -8.12
CA PRO A 213 1.28 15.28 -7.67
C PRO A 213 1.58 16.14 -6.44
N TYR A 214 2.48 15.65 -5.56
CA TYR A 214 3.01 16.44 -4.46
C TYR A 214 3.84 17.60 -5.00
N ILE A 215 3.83 18.72 -4.26
CA ILE A 215 4.55 19.93 -4.62
C ILE A 215 5.95 19.85 -3.98
N ILE A 216 6.99 19.87 -4.82
CA ILE A 216 8.39 19.94 -4.40
C ILE A 216 8.85 21.37 -4.62
N GLU A 217 9.31 22.02 -3.57
CA GLU A 217 9.86 23.37 -3.60
C GLU A 217 11.31 23.30 -3.12
N ILE A 218 12.25 23.75 -3.95
CA ILE A 218 13.68 23.72 -3.68
C ILE A 218 14.17 25.15 -3.42
N ASN A 219 14.94 25.29 -2.36
CA ASN A 219 15.69 26.50 -2.09
C ASN A 219 17.18 26.21 -2.32
N GLU A 220 17.68 26.61 -3.47
CA GLU A 220 19.08 26.36 -3.87
C GLU A 220 20.07 27.09 -2.94
N GLU A 221 19.75 28.32 -2.49
CA GLU A 221 20.63 29.09 -1.62
C GLU A 221 20.83 28.43 -0.25
N ALA A 222 19.77 27.85 0.31
CA ALA A 222 19.80 27.15 1.58
C ALA A 222 20.11 25.67 1.45
N ASN A 223 20.20 25.13 0.23
CA ASN A 223 20.25 23.69 -0.07
C ASN A 223 19.20 22.92 0.70
N SER A 224 17.95 23.36 0.60
CA SER A 224 16.83 22.81 1.35
C SER A 224 15.68 22.41 0.43
N VAL A 225 14.91 21.39 0.82
CA VAL A 225 13.77 20.89 0.07
C VAL A 225 12.52 20.86 0.95
N ARG A 226 11.43 21.30 0.35
CA ARG A 226 10.10 21.20 0.95
C ARG A 226 9.18 20.33 0.08
N VAL A 227 8.59 19.33 0.68
CA VAL A 227 7.56 18.49 0.06
C VAL A 227 6.24 18.80 0.72
N SER A 228 5.24 19.20 -0.06
CA SER A 228 3.94 19.62 0.47
C SER A 228 2.76 18.95 -0.23
N SER A 229 1.65 18.84 0.51
CA SER A 229 0.40 18.31 -0.01
C SER A 229 -0.17 19.24 -1.09
N PRO A 230 -0.65 18.72 -2.24
CA PRO A 230 -1.27 19.53 -3.29
C PRO A 230 -2.64 20.05 -2.90
N ILE A 231 -3.21 19.58 -1.79
CA ILE A 231 -4.57 19.93 -1.37
C ILE A 231 -4.61 21.37 -0.86
N ARG A 232 -5.36 22.21 -1.57
CA ARG A 232 -5.69 23.57 -1.13
C ARG A 232 -7.03 23.62 -0.41
N SER A 233 -8.02 22.92 -0.94
CA SER A 233 -9.35 22.80 -0.37
C SER A 233 -10.05 21.63 -1.06
N TYR A 234 -10.35 20.59 -0.31
CA TYR A 234 -11.08 19.42 -0.78
C TYR A 234 -12.36 19.27 0.00
N ARG A 235 -13.47 19.01 -0.72
CA ARG A 235 -14.77 18.74 -0.13
C ARG A 235 -15.42 17.58 -0.88
N ASP A 236 -15.74 16.55 -0.15
CA ASP A 236 -16.53 15.43 -0.65
C ASP A 236 -17.97 15.51 -0.09
N ASN A 237 -18.93 15.55 -0.98
CA ASN A 237 -20.35 15.70 -0.61
C ASN A 237 -21.11 14.35 -0.62
N ARG A 238 -20.43 13.21 -0.65
CA ARG A 238 -21.05 11.87 -0.68
C ARG A 238 -22.09 11.66 0.43
N TYR A 239 -21.90 12.30 1.57
CA TYR A 239 -22.74 12.14 2.76
C TYR A 239 -23.68 13.35 3.00
N GLY A 240 -23.97 14.14 2.01
CA GLY A 240 -24.88 15.29 2.11
C GLY A 240 -24.39 16.36 3.09
N PHE A 241 -25.04 16.47 4.27
CA PHE A 241 -24.65 17.43 5.30
C PHE A 241 -23.31 17.10 5.95
N PHE A 242 -22.97 15.82 6.02
CA PHE A 242 -21.70 15.33 6.48
C PHE A 242 -20.76 15.23 5.29
N SER A 243 -19.73 16.02 5.24
CA SER A 243 -18.78 16.02 4.14
C SER A 243 -17.37 15.98 4.69
N LEU A 244 -16.53 15.16 4.05
CA LEU A 244 -15.10 15.19 4.27
C LEU A 244 -14.58 16.53 3.76
N LYS A 245 -13.93 17.29 4.64
CA LYS A 245 -13.36 18.62 4.34
C LYS A 245 -11.93 18.65 4.83
N THR A 246 -10.99 18.58 3.92
CA THR A 246 -9.60 18.74 4.27
C THR A 246 -8.97 19.93 3.55
N ARG A 247 -8.14 20.67 4.25
CA ARG A 247 -7.43 21.83 3.68
C ARG A 247 -6.04 21.45 3.21
N SER A 248 -5.36 20.60 3.96
CA SER A 248 -4.01 20.13 3.65
C SER A 248 -3.67 18.91 4.50
N HIS A 249 -2.87 18.01 3.97
CA HIS A 249 -2.29 16.90 4.73
C HIS A 249 -0.97 17.30 5.40
N GLY A 250 -0.49 18.52 5.18
CA GLY A 250 0.73 19.06 5.75
C GLY A 250 1.89 19.17 4.76
N TYR A 251 3.09 19.37 5.29
CA TYR A 251 4.34 19.47 4.54
C TYR A 251 5.51 18.99 5.40
N ILE A 252 6.62 18.68 4.72
CA ILE A 252 7.92 18.37 5.32
C ILE A 252 8.92 19.40 4.78
N ILE A 253 9.71 19.99 5.63
CA ILE A 253 10.81 20.89 5.28
C ILE A 253 12.04 20.49 6.07
N ASP A 254 13.13 20.16 5.41
CA ASP A 254 14.42 19.77 6.02
C ASP A 254 14.26 18.72 7.15
N GLY A 255 13.40 17.73 6.91
CA GLY A 255 13.10 16.65 7.86
C GLY A 255 12.10 16.99 8.95
N THR A 256 11.74 18.28 9.11
CA THR A 256 10.73 18.70 10.07
C THR A 256 9.34 18.56 9.47
N ARG A 257 8.47 17.86 10.17
CA ARG A 257 7.10 17.59 9.74
C ARG A 257 6.13 18.57 10.38
N SER A 258 5.26 19.17 9.57
CA SER A 258 4.24 20.12 10.06
C SER A 258 3.17 19.52 10.96
N TRP A 259 3.13 18.21 11.10
CA TRP A 259 2.14 17.48 11.91
C TRP A 259 2.69 16.86 13.20
N ASP A 260 3.98 17.02 13.49
CA ASP A 260 4.62 16.54 14.72
C ASP A 260 4.59 17.60 15.84
N ASN A 261 4.03 18.78 15.55
CA ASN A 261 3.89 19.92 16.48
C ASN A 261 2.49 19.98 17.10
#